data_08147504a6ef3f130f0cf5b582d956a7
#
_entry.id   08147504a6ef3f130f0cf5b582d956a7
#
_cell.length_a   1.000
_cell.length_b   1.000
_cell.length_c   1.000
_cell.angle_alpha   90.00
_cell.angle_beta   90.00
_cell.angle_gamma   90.00
#
_symmetry.space_group_name_H-M   'P 1'
#
loop_
_entity.id
_entity.type
_entity.pdbx_description
1 polymer ?
#
loop_
_entity_poly.entity_id
_entity_poly.type
_entity_poly.pdbx_seq_one_letter_code
_entity_poly.pdbx_strand_id
1 'polypeptide(L)'
;MDDSSYSCVTKKVFLMAPLLKYKSIFISDVHLGTKGCQAGKLLEFFKNSRSENLYLVGDIIDVWAMQKSFYWPQEHNDVIQKILRKARHGTKVFYIIGNHDEVFRKFIPMHLGDIKIVNRVIHETQLGKKYLVVHGDAWDGVMKHAKWLSKLGAIAYELLLKINIIINFFRKLRGKDYWSLAKF
;
A
#
# COMPACT_ATOMS: atom_id res chain seq x y z
N MET A 1 8.28 -34.66 59.56
CA MET A 1 8.49 -34.96 58.15
C MET A 1 7.82 -33.81 57.38
N ASP A 2 8.66 -32.90 57.04
CA ASP A 2 8.25 -31.61 56.48
C ASP A 2 8.59 -31.66 54.98
N ASP A 3 7.56 -31.65 54.16
CA ASP A 3 7.72 -31.76 52.72
C ASP A 3 7.32 -30.44 52.08
N SER A 4 8.27 -29.50 52.12
CA SER A 4 8.14 -28.20 51.50
C SER A 4 8.47 -28.30 50.00
N SER A 5 7.45 -28.56 49.17
CA SER A 5 7.54 -28.50 47.72
C SER A 5 7.71 -27.05 47.23
N TYR A 6 8.94 -26.64 46.98
CA TYR A 6 9.24 -25.37 46.29
C TYR A 6 8.80 -25.47 44.82
N SER A 7 7.65 -24.90 44.53
CA SER A 7 7.20 -24.63 43.15
C SER A 7 8.08 -23.55 42.52
N CYS A 8 9.02 -23.98 41.68
CA CYS A 8 9.84 -23.09 40.87
C CYS A 8 8.98 -22.49 39.75
N VAL A 9 8.45 -21.28 39.99
CA VAL A 9 7.77 -20.47 38.94
C VAL A 9 8.84 -19.94 37.99
N THR A 10 9.10 -20.65 36.92
CA THR A 10 9.91 -20.15 35.80
C THR A 10 9.22 -18.95 35.19
N LYS A 11 9.61 -17.73 35.57
CA LYS A 11 9.27 -16.51 34.85
C LYS A 11 9.82 -16.64 33.45
N LYS A 12 8.92 -16.93 32.48
CA LYS A 12 9.22 -16.80 31.05
C LYS A 12 9.56 -15.32 30.83
N VAL A 13 10.84 -15.01 30.72
CA VAL A 13 11.30 -13.70 30.26
C VAL A 13 10.89 -13.60 28.79
N PHE A 14 9.77 -12.95 28.54
CA PHE A 14 9.39 -12.54 27.20
C PHE A 14 10.40 -11.48 26.75
N LEU A 15 11.39 -11.87 25.97
CA LEU A 15 12.21 -10.91 25.23
C LEU A 15 11.26 -10.12 24.33
N MET A 16 10.85 -8.94 24.78
CA MET A 16 10.09 -8.01 23.96
C MET A 16 10.98 -7.61 22.78
N ALA A 17 10.52 -7.89 21.56
CA ALA A 17 11.21 -7.44 20.36
C ALA A 17 11.48 -5.92 20.47
N PRO A 18 12.65 -5.44 20.04
CA PRO A 18 13.00 -4.02 20.17
C PRO A 18 11.97 -3.14 19.44
N LEU A 19 11.51 -2.09 20.13
CA LEU A 19 10.57 -1.16 19.55
C LEU A 19 11.22 -0.36 18.41
N LEU A 20 10.78 -0.60 17.19
CA LEU A 20 11.27 0.09 16.01
C LEU A 20 10.74 1.52 15.95
N LYS A 21 11.63 2.50 15.78
CA LYS A 21 11.26 3.91 15.68
C LYS A 21 11.51 4.41 14.26
N TYR A 22 10.49 4.98 13.64
CA TYR A 22 10.53 5.53 12.29
C TYR A 22 10.17 7.01 12.30
N LYS A 23 10.69 7.78 11.36
CA LYS A 23 10.22 9.15 11.10
C LYS A 23 8.83 9.12 10.49
N SER A 24 8.66 8.28 9.48
CA SER A 24 7.39 8.13 8.75
C SER A 24 7.15 6.68 8.37
N ILE A 25 5.90 6.25 8.48
CA ILE A 25 5.41 4.95 8.03
C ILE A 25 4.33 5.20 6.98
N PHE A 26 4.40 4.45 5.87
CA PHE A 26 3.41 4.47 4.80
C PHE A 26 2.81 3.07 4.69
N ILE A 27 1.49 3.00 4.67
CA ILE A 27 0.73 1.75 4.58
C ILE A 27 -0.40 1.98 3.58
N SER A 28 -0.58 1.08 2.61
CA SER A 28 -1.66 1.09 1.63
C SER A 28 -2.34 -0.26 1.53
N ASP A 29 -3.49 -0.32 0.88
CA ASP A 29 -4.15 -1.56 0.44
C ASP A 29 -4.38 -2.57 1.58
N VAL A 30 -4.86 -2.10 2.72
CA VAL A 30 -5.12 -2.93 3.90
C VAL A 30 -6.41 -3.74 3.74
N HIS A 31 -7.42 -3.15 3.09
CA HIS A 31 -8.72 -3.74 2.80
C HIS A 31 -9.43 -4.32 4.04
N LEU A 32 -9.49 -3.53 5.14
CA LEU A 32 -10.33 -3.87 6.29
C LEU A 32 -11.78 -4.00 5.81
N GLY A 33 -12.45 -5.06 6.20
CA GLY A 33 -13.79 -5.42 5.70
C GLY A 33 -13.77 -6.61 4.74
N THR A 34 -12.58 -7.17 4.44
CA THR A 34 -12.43 -8.37 3.62
C THR A 34 -11.81 -9.52 4.40
N LYS A 35 -12.11 -10.77 3.96
CA LYS A 35 -11.52 -11.98 4.56
C LYS A 35 -10.03 -12.13 4.25
N GLY A 36 -9.54 -11.49 3.18
CA GLY A 36 -8.13 -11.52 2.77
C GLY A 36 -7.22 -10.56 3.53
N CYS A 37 -7.79 -9.65 4.32
CA CYS A 37 -7.04 -8.68 5.09
C CYS A 37 -6.10 -9.34 6.10
N GLN A 38 -4.84 -8.87 6.15
CA GLN A 38 -3.82 -9.37 7.08
C GLN A 38 -3.79 -8.53 8.38
N ALA A 39 -4.97 -8.29 8.98
CA ALA A 39 -5.13 -7.42 10.15
C ALA A 39 -4.22 -7.82 11.32
N GLY A 40 -4.08 -9.12 11.61
CA GLY A 40 -3.23 -9.61 12.68
C GLY A 40 -1.74 -9.23 12.49
N LYS A 41 -1.22 -9.33 11.27
CA LYS A 41 0.16 -8.93 10.96
C LYS A 41 0.34 -7.41 11.10
N LEU A 42 -0.65 -6.63 10.66
CA LEU A 42 -0.63 -5.18 10.81
C LEU A 42 -0.66 -4.77 12.28
N LEU A 43 -1.46 -5.44 13.09
CA LEU A 43 -1.49 -5.21 14.55
C LEU A 43 -0.14 -5.51 15.21
N GLU A 44 0.50 -6.62 14.83
CA GLU A 44 1.83 -6.98 15.32
C GLU A 44 2.87 -5.92 14.93
N PHE A 45 2.86 -5.48 13.66
CA PHE A 45 3.71 -4.39 13.21
C PHE A 45 3.47 -3.11 14.01
N PHE A 46 2.22 -2.72 14.23
CA PHE A 46 1.89 -1.53 15.01
C PHE A 46 2.24 -1.64 16.50
N LYS A 47 2.25 -2.84 17.07
CA LYS A 47 2.71 -3.07 18.45
C LYS A 47 4.20 -2.80 18.59
N ASN A 48 4.99 -3.23 17.60
CA ASN A 48 6.45 -3.20 17.61
C ASN A 48 7.04 -1.96 16.92
N SER A 49 6.21 -1.02 16.46
CA SER A 49 6.66 0.19 15.75
C SER A 49 6.05 1.47 16.32
N ARG A 50 6.84 2.56 16.26
CA ARG A 50 6.39 3.93 16.48
C ARG A 50 6.87 4.82 15.34
N SER A 51 6.12 5.87 15.04
CA SER A 51 6.51 6.87 14.04
C SER A 51 6.01 8.25 14.45
N GLU A 52 6.67 9.29 13.94
CA GLU A 52 6.17 10.65 14.06
C GLU A 52 4.99 10.88 13.11
N ASN A 53 5.09 10.32 11.88
CA ASN A 53 4.03 10.40 10.88
C ASN A 53 3.58 9.01 10.48
N LEU A 54 2.27 8.84 10.29
CA LEU A 54 1.66 7.64 9.75
C LEU A 54 0.76 8.04 8.58
N TYR A 55 1.07 7.52 7.39
CA TYR A 55 0.31 7.73 6.17
C TYR A 55 -0.43 6.43 5.84
N LEU A 56 -1.77 6.49 5.87
CA LEU A 56 -2.67 5.43 5.43
C LEU A 56 -3.09 5.81 4.01
N VAL A 57 -2.51 5.15 3.01
CA VAL A 57 -2.52 5.60 1.62
C VAL A 57 -3.49 4.78 0.79
N GLY A 58 -4.77 5.10 0.91
CA GLY A 58 -5.87 4.49 0.15
C GLY A 58 -6.18 3.04 0.49
N ASP A 59 -7.43 2.68 0.26
CA ASP A 59 -7.94 1.31 0.37
C ASP A 59 -7.69 0.67 1.75
N ILE A 60 -7.82 1.51 2.79
CA ILE A 60 -7.65 1.06 4.17
C ILE A 60 -8.90 0.33 4.63
N ILE A 61 -10.08 0.85 4.30
CA ILE A 61 -11.37 0.22 4.56
C ILE A 61 -12.02 -0.12 3.23
N ASP A 62 -12.30 -1.40 2.99
CA ASP A 62 -12.95 -1.83 1.76
C ASP A 62 -14.47 -1.69 1.84
N VAL A 63 -14.94 -0.48 1.64
CA VAL A 63 -16.38 -0.17 1.66
C VAL A 63 -17.11 -0.90 0.52
N TRP A 64 -16.46 -1.07 -0.65
CA TRP A 64 -17.07 -1.79 -1.76
C TRP A 64 -17.33 -3.27 -1.45
N ALA A 65 -16.38 -3.94 -0.80
CA ALA A 65 -16.59 -5.33 -0.36
C ALA A 65 -17.68 -5.42 0.72
N MET A 66 -17.65 -4.48 1.69
CA MET A 66 -18.64 -4.44 2.79
C MET A 66 -20.07 -4.16 2.29
N GLN A 67 -20.26 -3.40 1.22
CA GLN A 67 -21.56 -3.18 0.59
C GLN A 67 -22.14 -4.46 -0.02
N LYS A 68 -21.29 -5.38 -0.49
CA LYS A 68 -21.72 -6.68 -1.05
C LYS A 68 -21.98 -7.71 0.05
N SER A 69 -21.10 -7.76 1.03
CA SER A 69 -21.20 -8.68 2.18
C SER A 69 -20.46 -8.08 3.36
N PHE A 70 -21.19 -7.77 4.41
CA PHE A 70 -20.60 -7.20 5.62
C PHE A 70 -19.74 -8.24 6.34
N TYR A 71 -18.45 -7.93 6.49
CA TYR A 71 -17.49 -8.73 7.23
C TYR A 71 -16.59 -7.81 8.06
N TRP A 72 -16.71 -7.88 9.39
CA TRP A 72 -15.95 -7.02 10.29
C TRP A 72 -15.59 -7.77 11.58
N PRO A 73 -14.53 -8.61 11.56
CA PRO A 73 -14.07 -9.32 12.73
C PRO A 73 -13.41 -8.36 13.74
N GLN A 74 -13.25 -8.84 14.98
CA GLN A 74 -12.66 -8.05 16.06
C GLN A 74 -11.27 -7.50 15.72
N GLU A 75 -10.45 -8.26 14.99
CA GLU A 75 -9.11 -7.82 14.59
C GLU A 75 -9.14 -6.54 13.72
N HIS A 76 -10.15 -6.36 12.87
CA HIS A 76 -10.31 -5.13 12.09
C HIS A 76 -10.61 -3.93 12.98
N ASN A 77 -11.47 -4.14 13.98
CA ASN A 77 -11.76 -3.13 14.99
C ASN A 77 -10.50 -2.76 15.78
N ASP A 78 -9.70 -3.74 16.16
CA ASP A 78 -8.44 -3.55 16.90
C ASP A 78 -7.43 -2.72 16.09
N VAL A 79 -7.36 -2.90 14.75
CA VAL A 79 -6.54 -2.07 13.86
C VAL A 79 -6.97 -0.61 13.95
N ILE A 80 -8.27 -0.33 13.80
CA ILE A 80 -8.80 1.05 13.90
C ILE A 80 -8.49 1.66 15.26
N GLN A 81 -8.74 0.92 16.35
CA GLN A 81 -8.43 1.39 17.70
C GLN A 81 -6.93 1.68 17.86
N LYS A 82 -6.07 0.85 17.25
CA LYS A 82 -4.62 1.06 17.33
C LYS A 82 -4.19 2.30 16.59
N ILE A 83 -4.78 2.60 15.42
CA ILE A 83 -4.54 3.82 14.65
C ILE A 83 -4.98 5.05 15.46
N LEU A 84 -6.20 5.05 15.99
CA LEU A 84 -6.72 6.13 16.84
C LEU A 84 -5.84 6.36 18.08
N ARG A 85 -5.38 5.27 18.71
CA ARG A 85 -4.46 5.37 19.87
C ARG A 85 -3.11 5.99 19.46
N LYS A 86 -2.54 5.63 18.29
CA LYS A 86 -1.30 6.25 17.80
C LYS A 86 -1.48 7.75 17.59
N ALA A 87 -2.58 8.17 16.96
CA ALA A 87 -2.93 9.58 16.77
C ALA A 87 -3.00 10.31 18.13
N ARG A 88 -3.76 9.78 19.07
CA ARG A 88 -3.91 10.38 20.42
C ARG A 88 -2.60 10.47 21.21
N HIS A 89 -1.60 9.63 20.88
CA HIS A 89 -0.28 9.67 21.52
C HIS A 89 0.76 10.47 20.70
N GLY A 90 0.30 11.35 19.82
CA GLY A 90 1.14 12.34 19.14
C GLY A 90 1.69 11.92 17.78
N THR A 91 1.33 10.73 17.24
CA THR A 91 1.62 10.39 15.84
C THR A 91 0.72 11.24 14.93
N LYS A 92 1.29 11.99 14.00
CA LYS A 92 0.52 12.69 12.95
C LYS A 92 -0.02 11.68 11.96
N VAL A 93 -1.34 11.43 11.96
CA VAL A 93 -1.96 10.44 11.10
C VAL A 93 -2.67 11.13 9.95
N PHE A 94 -2.36 10.70 8.72
CA PHE A 94 -2.99 11.13 7.48
C PHE A 94 -3.67 9.92 6.84
N TYR A 95 -4.97 10.03 6.62
CA TYR A 95 -5.74 9.07 5.87
C TYR A 95 -5.98 9.62 4.47
N ILE A 96 -5.28 9.09 3.49
CA ILE A 96 -5.43 9.41 2.08
C ILE A 96 -6.45 8.43 1.49
N ILE A 97 -7.48 8.95 0.82
CA ILE A 97 -8.60 8.15 0.34
C ILE A 97 -8.22 7.46 -0.97
N GLY A 98 -8.51 6.15 -1.08
CA GLY A 98 -8.42 5.35 -2.30
C GLY A 98 -9.77 5.19 -3.00
N ASN A 99 -9.86 4.24 -3.93
CA ASN A 99 -11.11 3.95 -4.64
C ASN A 99 -12.07 3.05 -3.84
N HIS A 100 -11.58 2.13 -3.02
CA HIS A 100 -12.43 1.27 -2.20
C HIS A 100 -13.08 2.00 -1.01
N ASP A 101 -12.50 3.11 -0.59
CA ASP A 101 -13.02 3.97 0.48
C ASP A 101 -13.42 5.37 -0.01
N GLU A 102 -13.69 5.52 -1.32
CA GLU A 102 -14.05 6.79 -1.98
C GLU A 102 -15.26 7.49 -1.38
N VAL A 103 -16.13 6.79 -0.70
CA VAL A 103 -17.32 7.34 -0.03
C VAL A 103 -16.94 8.49 0.93
N PHE A 104 -15.75 8.43 1.51
CA PHE A 104 -15.25 9.47 2.42
C PHE A 104 -14.87 10.76 1.70
N ARG A 105 -14.68 10.75 0.36
CA ARG A 105 -14.37 11.96 -0.42
C ARG A 105 -15.44 13.05 -0.32
N LYS A 106 -16.69 12.65 -0.05
CA LYS A 106 -17.82 13.60 0.10
C LYS A 106 -17.69 14.48 1.34
N PHE A 107 -16.87 14.09 2.30
CA PHE A 107 -16.72 14.74 3.60
C PHE A 107 -15.41 15.51 3.74
N ILE A 108 -14.58 15.60 2.71
CA ILE A 108 -13.29 16.31 2.75
C ILE A 108 -13.51 17.83 2.68
N PRO A 109 -12.72 18.61 3.46
CA PRO A 109 -11.74 18.17 4.45
C PRO A 109 -12.39 17.70 5.74
N MET A 110 -11.98 16.54 6.25
CA MET A 110 -12.52 15.96 7.47
C MET A 110 -11.41 15.61 8.46
N HIS A 111 -11.72 15.77 9.73
CA HIS A 111 -10.87 15.31 10.82
C HIS A 111 -11.64 14.29 11.66
N LEU A 112 -11.03 13.14 11.91
CA LEU A 112 -11.52 12.15 12.86
C LEU A 112 -10.59 12.17 14.08
N GLY A 113 -10.92 13.01 15.09
CA GLY A 113 -9.99 13.34 16.15
C GLY A 113 -8.70 13.93 15.56
N ASP A 114 -7.55 13.33 15.90
CA ASP A 114 -6.23 13.77 15.42
C ASP A 114 -5.83 13.17 14.05
N ILE A 115 -6.75 12.48 13.38
CA ILE A 115 -6.53 11.92 12.04
C ILE A 115 -7.05 12.90 10.97
N LYS A 116 -6.17 13.32 10.05
CA LYS A 116 -6.54 14.14 8.89
C LYS A 116 -6.92 13.26 7.72
N ILE A 117 -8.17 13.41 7.23
CA ILE A 117 -8.67 12.69 6.07
C ILE A 117 -8.61 13.62 4.86
N VAL A 118 -7.86 13.21 3.83
CA VAL A 118 -7.52 14.06 2.69
C VAL A 118 -7.42 13.23 1.39
N ASN A 119 -7.47 13.89 0.23
CA ASN A 119 -7.20 13.21 -1.06
C ASN A 119 -5.71 13.04 -1.34
N ARG A 120 -4.89 13.97 -0.85
CA ARG A 120 -3.45 14.01 -1.07
C ARG A 120 -2.77 14.81 0.02
N VAL A 121 -1.50 14.56 0.25
CA VAL A 121 -0.68 15.32 1.20
C VAL A 121 0.76 15.41 0.69
N ILE A 122 1.46 16.48 1.04
CA ILE A 122 2.88 16.61 0.77
C ILE A 122 3.64 16.12 2.00
N HIS A 123 4.47 15.08 1.80
CA HIS A 123 5.44 14.63 2.78
C HIS A 123 6.77 15.33 2.57
N GLU A 124 7.29 15.95 3.60
CA GLU A 124 8.63 16.55 3.59
C GLU A 124 9.60 15.68 4.40
N THR A 125 10.69 15.30 3.76
CA THR A 125 11.75 14.51 4.39
C THR A 125 12.63 15.37 5.27
N GLN A 126 13.49 14.76 6.11
CA GLN A 126 14.48 15.48 6.92
C GLN A 126 15.49 16.28 6.08
N LEU A 127 15.69 15.90 4.81
CA LEU A 127 16.55 16.60 3.87
C LEU A 127 15.83 17.70 3.08
N GLY A 128 14.61 18.07 3.47
CA GLY A 128 13.81 19.12 2.81
C GLY A 128 13.19 18.70 1.47
N LYS A 129 13.37 17.44 1.03
CA LYS A 129 12.72 16.96 -0.20
C LYS A 129 11.22 16.76 0.04
N LYS A 130 10.41 17.21 -0.93
CA LYS A 130 8.96 17.13 -0.90
C LYS A 130 8.46 16.04 -1.84
N TYR A 131 7.59 15.17 -1.32
CA TYR A 131 6.95 14.09 -2.06
C TYR A 131 5.43 14.24 -1.97
N LEU A 132 4.77 14.13 -3.12
CA LEU A 132 3.32 14.03 -3.15
C LEU A 132 2.92 12.60 -2.78
N VAL A 133 2.12 12.47 -1.71
CA VAL A 133 1.53 11.20 -1.29
C VAL A 133 0.07 11.20 -1.74
N VAL A 134 -0.28 10.23 -2.57
CA VAL A 134 -1.60 10.05 -3.17
C VAL A 134 -1.80 8.57 -3.47
N HIS A 135 -3.03 8.08 -3.42
CA HIS A 135 -3.35 6.73 -3.86
C HIS A 135 -3.40 6.65 -5.40
N GLY A 136 -3.01 5.49 -5.95
CA GLY A 136 -2.83 5.29 -7.39
C GLY A 136 -4.08 5.53 -8.24
N ASP A 137 -5.29 5.38 -7.67
CA ASP A 137 -6.57 5.64 -8.33
C ASP A 137 -6.70 7.06 -8.89
N ALA A 138 -5.99 8.03 -8.30
CA ALA A 138 -5.93 9.40 -8.79
C ALA A 138 -5.47 9.48 -10.26
N TRP A 139 -4.74 8.48 -10.74
CA TRP A 139 -4.21 8.39 -12.10
C TRP A 139 -5.02 7.47 -13.01
N ASP A 140 -6.03 6.75 -12.50
CA ASP A 140 -6.85 5.83 -13.28
C ASP A 140 -7.59 6.52 -14.42
N GLY A 141 -8.00 7.78 -14.22
CA GLY A 141 -8.58 8.60 -15.28
C GLY A 141 -7.62 8.80 -16.46
N VAL A 142 -6.37 9.12 -16.17
CA VAL A 142 -5.31 9.29 -17.16
C VAL A 142 -5.02 7.95 -17.87
N MET A 143 -4.94 6.86 -17.10
CA MET A 143 -4.71 5.51 -17.64
C MET A 143 -5.87 5.01 -18.50
N LYS A 144 -7.12 5.32 -18.14
CA LYS A 144 -8.29 5.01 -18.98
C LYS A 144 -8.22 5.71 -20.34
N HIS A 145 -7.81 6.97 -20.35
CA HIS A 145 -7.61 7.71 -21.61
C HIS A 145 -6.36 7.28 -22.37
N ALA A 146 -5.35 6.73 -21.70
CA ALA A 146 -4.14 6.24 -22.35
C ALA A 146 -4.24 4.79 -22.88
N LYS A 147 -5.34 4.07 -22.66
CA LYS A 147 -5.54 2.69 -23.18
C LYS A 147 -5.42 2.60 -24.69
N TRP A 148 -5.86 3.61 -25.43
CA TRP A 148 -5.69 3.66 -26.89
C TRP A 148 -4.21 3.76 -27.28
N LEU A 149 -3.40 4.51 -26.51
CA LEU A 149 -1.95 4.63 -26.74
C LEU A 149 -1.23 3.31 -26.49
N SER A 150 -1.62 2.57 -25.46
CA SER A 150 -1.12 1.22 -25.19
C SER A 150 -1.47 0.25 -26.33
N LYS A 151 -2.71 0.30 -26.85
CA LYS A 151 -3.12 -0.50 -28.00
C LYS A 151 -2.33 -0.13 -29.27
N LEU A 152 -2.13 1.18 -29.49
CA LEU A 152 -1.33 1.66 -30.62
C LEU A 152 0.11 1.19 -30.51
N GLY A 153 0.70 1.23 -29.31
CA GLY A 153 2.04 0.70 -29.04
C GLY A 153 2.16 -0.79 -29.33
N ALA A 154 1.15 -1.58 -28.93
CA ALA A 154 1.13 -3.02 -29.23
C ALA A 154 1.05 -3.30 -30.73
N ILE A 155 0.17 -2.58 -31.48
CA ILE A 155 0.05 -2.71 -32.93
C ILE A 155 1.37 -2.31 -33.63
N ALA A 156 1.96 -1.19 -33.20
CA ALA A 156 3.24 -0.74 -33.74
C ALA A 156 4.36 -1.76 -33.49
N TYR A 157 4.39 -2.37 -32.30
CA TYR A 157 5.35 -3.41 -31.96
C TYR A 157 5.18 -4.67 -32.84
N GLU A 158 3.96 -5.15 -33.02
CA GLU A 158 3.67 -6.27 -33.94
C GLU A 158 4.10 -5.97 -35.38
N LEU A 159 3.83 -4.75 -35.85
CA LEU A 159 4.25 -4.30 -37.18
C LEU A 159 5.77 -4.31 -37.32
N LEU A 160 6.48 -3.78 -36.32
CA LEU A 160 7.94 -3.79 -36.28
C LEU A 160 8.51 -5.21 -36.29
N LEU A 161 7.89 -6.15 -35.58
CA LEU A 161 8.29 -7.56 -35.62
C LEU A 161 8.13 -8.15 -37.00
N LYS A 162 7.02 -7.91 -37.72
CA LYS A 162 6.81 -8.36 -39.07
C LYS A 162 7.82 -7.77 -40.04
N ILE A 163 8.09 -6.46 -39.95
CA ILE A 163 9.10 -5.79 -40.76
C ILE A 163 10.49 -6.40 -40.47
N ASN A 164 10.80 -6.69 -39.20
CA ASN A 164 12.07 -7.30 -38.82
C ASN A 164 12.26 -8.70 -39.45
N ILE A 165 11.20 -9.48 -39.54
CA ILE A 165 11.24 -10.80 -40.20
C ILE A 165 11.57 -10.63 -41.70
N ILE A 166 10.90 -9.69 -42.37
CA ILE A 166 11.14 -9.42 -43.80
C ILE A 166 12.57 -8.94 -44.04
N ILE A 167 13.04 -7.99 -43.22
CA ILE A 167 14.42 -7.51 -43.34
C ILE A 167 15.42 -8.66 -43.17
N ASN A 168 15.24 -9.51 -42.17
CA ASN A 168 16.15 -10.61 -41.91
C ASN A 168 16.09 -11.69 -42.99
N PHE A 169 14.94 -11.89 -43.63
CA PHE A 169 14.83 -12.75 -44.81
C PHE A 169 15.74 -12.26 -45.95
N PHE A 170 15.67 -10.96 -46.30
CA PHE A 170 16.56 -10.39 -47.33
C PHE A 170 18.02 -10.32 -46.89
N ARG A 171 18.31 -10.13 -45.62
CA ARG A 171 19.69 -10.18 -45.11
C ARG A 171 20.26 -11.59 -45.23
N LYS A 172 19.47 -12.63 -44.92
CA LYS A 172 19.88 -14.04 -45.03
C LYS A 172 20.18 -14.41 -46.50
N LEU A 173 19.37 -13.94 -47.47
CA LEU A 173 19.63 -14.13 -48.90
C LEU A 173 20.94 -13.50 -49.38
N ARG A 174 21.41 -12.46 -48.66
CA ARG A 174 22.69 -11.75 -48.91
C ARG A 174 23.83 -12.23 -48.03
N GLY A 175 23.69 -13.34 -47.33
CA GLY A 175 24.72 -13.92 -46.44
C GLY A 175 25.07 -13.06 -45.21
N LYS A 176 24.15 -12.21 -44.77
CA LYS A 176 24.34 -11.36 -43.60
C LYS A 176 23.66 -11.94 -42.35
N ASP A 177 24.28 -11.76 -41.17
CA ASP A 177 23.78 -12.24 -39.92
C ASP A 177 22.46 -11.55 -39.50
N TYR A 178 21.74 -12.20 -38.55
CA TYR A 178 20.48 -11.71 -37.98
C TYR A 178 20.67 -10.35 -37.33
N TRP A 179 19.76 -9.42 -37.60
CA TRP A 179 19.72 -8.09 -37.02
C TRP A 179 18.36 -7.82 -36.42
N SER A 180 18.32 -7.22 -35.23
CA SER A 180 17.08 -6.90 -34.50
C SER A 180 16.84 -5.41 -34.44
N LEU A 181 15.69 -4.98 -34.98
CA LEU A 181 15.23 -3.60 -34.90
C LEU A 181 14.93 -3.17 -33.45
N ALA A 182 14.68 -4.10 -32.53
CA ALA A 182 14.35 -3.85 -31.14
C ALA A 182 15.58 -3.65 -30.22
N LYS A 183 16.81 -3.66 -30.79
CA LYS A 183 18.04 -3.39 -30.05
C LYS A 183 18.43 -1.91 -29.99
N PHE A 184 17.60 -1.07 -30.56
CA PHE A 184 17.71 0.40 -30.47
C PHE A 184 16.46 0.91 -29.75
#